data_8faf07c2149d22ce42a6009a9554f179
#
_entry.id   8faf07c2149d22ce42a6009a9554f179
#
_cell.length_a   1.000
_cell.length_b   1.000
_cell.length_c   1.000
_cell.angle_alpha   90.00
_cell.angle_beta   90.00
_cell.angle_gamma   90.00
#
_symmetry.space_group_name_H-M   'P 1'
#
loop_
_entity.id
_entity.type
_entity.pdbx_description
1 polymer ?
#
loop_
_entity_poly.entity_id
_entity_poly.type
_entity_poly.pdbx_seq_one_letter_code
_entity_poly.pdbx_strand_id
1 'polypeptide(L)'
;MFQQPNVSRRIFITGTTSATAAVAAGSLVTNADLENITADVNTNSGPSALKITDMRIAHSERSMLMRLDTNQGISGYGEIRYDASKAHGLILKSRIIGMNPCNVAEIFRKIKKHGGFGCDGGGVSAIEVACWDLAGKAWGVPVWQMLGGKMRDRVRLYCDTTSRPTGETMGQHLKERIAAGWTFCKMDLHAGGEDEVTHTQGSTVGMYTRPAPDPTANRPVRRSFGTIGDNRVGLPMGAYNPYGEHLFTSTFFTEKALDWLADYCETVRSIVGYEIPIATDHYGHFPIETFIKFARRLDKYNLAWYEDVVPWFYPDHLRRLKDACTTPICTGEDVYLAEGFRELLEKQAISVIHPDLANLGGILETKKAIDLATQYGVASCIHNNNGPITLMASVHAAAAGDQFLACEYHTADEPHFLDRIKRTDAPDDPIIDRGYVTVPNGPGLGIEINMDALKAGLREPGLFEPTTEWDNETSFDGHM
;
A
#
# COMPACT_ATOMS: atom_id res chain seq x y z
N MET A 1 -19.05 -47.74 -32.26
CA MET A 1 -19.86 -46.54 -32.28
C MET A 1 -20.62 -46.47 -30.96
N PHE A 2 -20.04 -45.86 -29.93
CA PHE A 2 -20.74 -45.65 -28.64
C PHE A 2 -21.24 -44.21 -28.67
N GLN A 3 -22.55 -44.05 -28.76
CA GLN A 3 -23.21 -42.76 -28.53
C GLN A 3 -23.03 -42.36 -27.08
N GLN A 4 -22.30 -41.31 -26.80
CA GLN A 4 -22.31 -40.68 -25.46
C GLN A 4 -23.65 -39.94 -25.29
N PRO A 5 -24.30 -40.07 -24.12
CA PRO A 5 -25.48 -39.28 -23.85
C PRO A 5 -25.09 -37.82 -23.70
N ASN A 6 -25.79 -36.92 -24.42
CA ASN A 6 -25.71 -35.47 -24.28
C ASN A 6 -26.17 -35.10 -22.86
N VAL A 7 -25.23 -35.03 -21.92
CA VAL A 7 -25.47 -34.46 -20.59
C VAL A 7 -25.49 -32.93 -20.77
N SER A 8 -26.69 -32.40 -20.86
CA SER A 8 -26.94 -30.98 -20.93
C SER A 8 -26.22 -30.25 -19.79
N ARG A 9 -25.42 -29.22 -20.10
CA ARG A 9 -24.80 -28.30 -19.14
C ARG A 9 -25.76 -27.74 -18.09
N ARG A 10 -27.06 -27.93 -18.26
CA ARG A 10 -28.12 -27.48 -17.35
C ARG A 10 -28.20 -28.24 -16.01
N ILE A 11 -27.60 -29.42 -15.90
CA ILE A 11 -27.67 -30.24 -14.67
C ILE A 11 -26.64 -29.79 -13.62
N PHE A 12 -25.58 -29.05 -14.01
CA PHE A 12 -24.54 -28.59 -13.08
C PHE A 12 -24.93 -27.31 -12.30
N ILE A 13 -25.99 -26.60 -12.72
CA ILE A 13 -26.43 -25.35 -12.06
C ILE A 13 -27.37 -25.64 -10.86
N THR A 14 -27.83 -26.87 -10.68
CA THR A 14 -28.78 -27.22 -9.63
C THR A 14 -28.14 -27.66 -8.30
N GLY A 15 -26.90 -27.24 -8.04
CA GLY A 15 -26.18 -27.59 -6.80
C GLY A 15 -26.49 -26.69 -5.58
N THR A 16 -27.62 -25.96 -5.57
CA THR A 16 -28.07 -25.25 -4.37
C THR A 16 -29.11 -26.07 -3.60
N THR A 17 -29.14 -25.89 -2.30
CA THR A 17 -29.99 -26.64 -1.36
C THR A 17 -31.49 -26.75 -1.73
N SER A 18 -31.98 -25.80 -2.52
CA SER A 18 -33.38 -25.80 -3.02
C SER A 18 -33.60 -26.83 -4.11
N ALA A 19 -32.64 -27.11 -4.98
CA ALA A 19 -32.78 -28.10 -6.05
C ALA A 19 -32.77 -29.55 -5.50
N THR A 20 -31.99 -29.79 -4.44
CA THR A 20 -31.93 -31.08 -3.79
C THR A 20 -33.26 -31.41 -3.09
N ALA A 21 -33.93 -30.41 -2.50
CA ALA A 21 -35.24 -30.59 -1.89
C ALA A 21 -36.35 -30.82 -2.93
N ALA A 22 -36.26 -30.18 -4.10
CA ALA A 22 -37.22 -30.39 -5.20
C ALA A 22 -37.13 -31.79 -5.83
N VAL A 23 -35.92 -32.33 -5.94
CA VAL A 23 -35.72 -33.72 -6.43
C VAL A 23 -36.21 -34.74 -5.43
N ALA A 24 -36.04 -34.52 -4.13
CA ALA A 24 -36.55 -35.38 -3.06
C ALA A 24 -38.09 -35.34 -2.96
N ALA A 25 -38.74 -34.27 -3.36
CA ALA A 25 -40.19 -34.10 -3.37
C ALA A 25 -40.87 -34.57 -4.69
N GLY A 26 -40.10 -35.03 -5.68
CA GLY A 26 -40.64 -35.46 -6.97
C GLY A 26 -41.19 -34.32 -7.85
N SER A 27 -40.92 -33.07 -7.53
CA SER A 27 -41.32 -31.93 -8.35
C SER A 27 -40.32 -31.72 -9.50
N LEU A 28 -40.83 -31.69 -10.72
CA LEU A 28 -40.05 -31.27 -11.89
C LEU A 28 -39.78 -29.78 -11.80
N VAL A 29 -38.51 -29.39 -11.88
CA VAL A 29 -38.12 -27.97 -12.00
C VAL A 29 -38.75 -27.43 -13.28
N THR A 30 -39.59 -26.43 -13.17
CA THR A 30 -40.28 -25.82 -14.30
C THR A 30 -39.39 -24.83 -15.02
N ASN A 31 -39.72 -24.45 -16.25
CA ASN A 31 -39.03 -23.39 -16.98
C ASN A 31 -39.09 -22.04 -16.21
N ALA A 32 -40.21 -21.80 -15.50
CA ALA A 32 -40.33 -20.59 -14.66
C ALA A 32 -39.39 -20.63 -13.46
N ASP A 33 -39.13 -21.78 -12.85
CA ASP A 33 -38.15 -21.91 -11.78
C ASP A 33 -36.74 -21.69 -12.30
N LEU A 34 -36.43 -22.15 -13.52
CA LEU A 34 -35.16 -21.90 -14.20
C LEU A 34 -34.99 -20.44 -14.58
N GLU A 35 -36.05 -19.78 -15.03
CA GLU A 35 -36.06 -18.33 -15.33
C GLU A 35 -35.85 -17.50 -14.06
N ASN A 36 -36.48 -17.86 -12.96
CA ASN A 36 -36.29 -17.20 -11.66
C ASN A 36 -34.87 -17.40 -11.11
N ILE A 37 -34.31 -18.63 -11.22
CA ILE A 37 -32.93 -18.90 -10.81
C ILE A 37 -31.94 -18.14 -11.70
N THR A 38 -32.22 -17.99 -12.99
CA THR A 38 -31.36 -17.26 -13.92
C THR A 38 -31.55 -15.75 -13.83
N ALA A 39 -32.68 -15.24 -13.33
CA ALA A 39 -32.88 -13.82 -13.08
C ALA A 39 -31.98 -13.28 -11.96
N ASP A 40 -31.62 -14.13 -10.99
CA ASP A 40 -30.69 -13.79 -9.91
C ASP A 40 -29.21 -13.94 -10.32
N VAL A 41 -28.92 -14.50 -11.49
CA VAL A 41 -27.56 -14.54 -12.02
C VAL A 41 -27.28 -13.23 -12.76
N ASN A 42 -26.28 -12.48 -12.26
CA ASN A 42 -25.83 -11.30 -12.94
C ASN A 42 -25.31 -11.65 -14.35
N THR A 43 -26.12 -11.37 -15.36
CA THR A 43 -25.81 -11.65 -16.77
C THR A 43 -24.97 -10.55 -17.42
N ASN A 44 -24.61 -9.49 -16.69
CA ASN A 44 -23.74 -8.41 -17.16
C ASN A 44 -22.27 -8.84 -17.28
N SER A 45 -22.02 -10.06 -17.73
CA SER A 45 -20.67 -10.62 -17.86
C SER A 45 -19.86 -10.06 -19.05
N GLY A 46 -20.40 -9.09 -19.75
CA GLY A 46 -19.74 -8.55 -20.93
C GLY A 46 -19.94 -7.05 -21.12
N PRO A 47 -19.35 -6.18 -20.29
CA PRO A 47 -19.37 -4.74 -20.52
C PRO A 47 -18.48 -4.36 -21.72
N SER A 48 -18.66 -5.05 -22.86
CA SER A 48 -17.83 -4.88 -24.06
C SER A 48 -17.93 -3.49 -24.69
N ALA A 49 -19.00 -2.76 -24.37
CA ALA A 49 -19.23 -1.39 -24.84
C ALA A 49 -18.78 -0.32 -23.82
N LEU A 50 -18.28 -0.70 -22.65
CA LEU A 50 -17.80 0.25 -21.65
C LEU A 50 -16.50 0.89 -22.13
N LYS A 51 -16.40 2.21 -22.06
CA LYS A 51 -15.23 2.98 -22.48
C LYS A 51 -14.95 4.11 -21.51
N ILE A 52 -13.69 4.31 -21.18
CA ILE A 52 -13.23 5.49 -20.44
C ILE A 52 -13.44 6.71 -21.33
N THR A 53 -14.18 7.69 -20.84
CA THR A 53 -14.45 8.96 -21.54
C THR A 53 -13.67 10.13 -20.97
N ASP A 54 -13.32 10.07 -19.68
CA ASP A 54 -12.57 11.13 -19.03
C ASP A 54 -11.78 10.60 -17.83
N MET A 55 -10.80 11.40 -17.39
CA MET A 55 -10.01 11.20 -16.18
C MET A 55 -9.85 12.54 -15.47
N ARG A 56 -10.17 12.58 -14.18
CA ARG A 56 -10.09 13.78 -13.34
C ARG A 56 -9.34 13.50 -12.05
N ILE A 57 -8.71 14.52 -11.47
CA ILE A 57 -8.03 14.43 -10.18
C ILE A 57 -8.54 15.52 -9.26
N ALA A 58 -8.84 15.16 -8.03
CA ALA A 58 -9.08 16.08 -6.92
C ALA A 58 -7.94 15.96 -5.92
N HIS A 59 -7.29 17.07 -5.60
CA HIS A 59 -6.25 17.12 -4.58
C HIS A 59 -6.84 17.59 -3.26
N SER A 60 -6.97 16.69 -2.31
CA SER A 60 -7.54 16.95 -0.99
C SER A 60 -6.56 16.53 0.10
N GLU A 61 -6.09 17.47 0.86
CA GLU A 61 -5.06 17.29 1.89
C GLU A 61 -3.84 16.51 1.37
N ARG A 62 -3.57 15.31 1.90
CA ARG A 62 -2.45 14.45 1.49
C ARG A 62 -2.81 13.53 0.32
N SER A 63 -4.06 13.54 -0.14
CA SER A 63 -4.59 12.55 -1.07
C SER A 63 -4.92 13.19 -2.42
N MET A 64 -4.44 12.58 -3.48
CA MET A 64 -4.80 12.92 -4.86
C MET A 64 -5.71 11.84 -5.42
N LEU A 65 -7.02 12.07 -5.33
CA LEU A 65 -8.01 11.13 -5.82
C LEU A 65 -8.16 11.25 -7.33
N MET A 66 -8.03 10.14 -8.01
CA MET A 66 -8.29 10.01 -9.44
C MET A 66 -9.66 9.41 -9.66
N ARG A 67 -10.43 10.00 -10.58
CA ARG A 67 -11.70 9.46 -11.06
C ARG A 67 -11.61 9.19 -12.56
N LEU A 68 -11.97 7.97 -12.94
CA LEU A 68 -12.21 7.62 -14.35
C LEU A 68 -13.70 7.60 -14.63
N ASP A 69 -14.14 8.38 -15.60
CA ASP A 69 -15.53 8.43 -16.04
C ASP A 69 -15.73 7.58 -17.29
N THR A 70 -16.94 7.03 -17.47
CA THR A 70 -17.25 6.15 -18.58
C THR A 70 -18.47 6.61 -19.38
N ASN A 71 -18.61 6.10 -20.61
CA ASN A 71 -19.74 6.33 -21.49
C ASN A 71 -21.08 5.77 -20.97
N GLN A 72 -21.07 5.00 -19.88
CA GLN A 72 -22.27 4.42 -19.27
C GLN A 72 -22.62 5.04 -17.91
N GLY A 73 -21.95 6.14 -17.53
CA GLY A 73 -22.26 6.90 -16.32
C GLY A 73 -21.77 6.28 -15.02
N ILE A 74 -21.01 5.17 -15.07
CA ILE A 74 -20.31 4.66 -13.90
C ILE A 74 -18.91 5.24 -13.85
N SER A 75 -18.42 5.50 -12.62
CA SER A 75 -17.08 6.03 -12.38
C SER A 75 -16.30 5.10 -11.45
N GLY A 76 -15.00 4.97 -11.71
CA GLY A 76 -14.06 4.27 -10.86
C GLY A 76 -13.07 5.21 -10.23
N TYR A 77 -12.58 4.83 -9.06
CA TYR A 77 -11.70 5.65 -8.26
C TYR A 77 -10.36 4.95 -8.00
N GLY A 78 -9.30 5.74 -8.06
CA GLY A 78 -7.96 5.37 -7.65
C GLY A 78 -7.34 6.51 -6.86
N GLU A 79 -6.13 6.30 -6.39
CA GLU A 79 -5.43 7.31 -5.61
C GLU A 79 -3.96 7.34 -6.02
N ILE A 80 -3.48 8.53 -6.36
CA ILE A 80 -2.09 8.76 -6.69
C ILE A 80 -1.29 8.82 -5.38
N ARG A 81 -0.15 8.16 -5.34
CA ARG A 81 0.75 8.18 -4.18
C ARG A 81 0.98 9.62 -3.71
N TYR A 82 0.97 9.84 -2.41
CA TYR A 82 0.93 11.16 -1.77
C TYR A 82 2.12 12.08 -2.15
N ASP A 83 3.26 11.50 -2.49
CA ASP A 83 4.50 12.19 -2.85
C ASP A 83 4.74 12.28 -4.36
N ALA A 84 3.89 11.66 -5.19
CA ALA A 84 3.90 11.82 -6.62
C ALA A 84 3.28 13.15 -7.05
N SER A 85 3.45 13.54 -8.30
CA SER A 85 2.86 14.76 -8.84
C SER A 85 1.55 14.49 -9.58
N LYS A 86 0.62 15.44 -9.55
CA LYS A 86 -0.59 15.43 -10.36
C LYS A 86 -0.28 15.28 -11.85
N ALA A 87 0.84 15.82 -12.31
CA ALA A 87 1.31 15.70 -13.68
C ALA A 87 1.57 14.25 -14.11
N HIS A 88 2.00 13.36 -13.21
CA HIS A 88 2.20 11.94 -13.51
C HIS A 88 0.89 11.23 -13.91
N GLY A 89 -0.24 11.66 -13.36
CA GLY A 89 -1.54 11.17 -13.81
C GLY A 89 -1.95 11.79 -15.14
N LEU A 90 -1.76 13.11 -15.29
CA LEU A 90 -2.18 13.87 -16.47
C LEU A 90 -1.64 13.33 -17.78
N ILE A 91 -0.34 13.06 -17.86
CA ILE A 91 0.30 12.55 -19.07
C ILE A 91 -0.22 11.20 -19.53
N LEU A 92 -0.91 10.46 -18.64
CA LEU A 92 -1.46 9.14 -18.95
C LEU A 92 -2.90 9.20 -19.48
N LYS A 93 -3.59 10.33 -19.31
CA LYS A 93 -5.01 10.50 -19.70
C LYS A 93 -5.25 10.11 -21.15
N SER A 94 -4.51 10.70 -22.09
CA SER A 94 -4.69 10.47 -23.52
C SER A 94 -4.39 9.02 -23.95
N ARG A 95 -3.65 8.26 -23.14
CA ARG A 95 -3.31 6.87 -23.44
C ARG A 95 -4.42 5.91 -23.13
N ILE A 96 -5.36 6.27 -22.25
CA ILE A 96 -6.42 5.39 -21.75
C ILE A 96 -7.83 5.76 -22.23
N ILE A 97 -8.03 7.00 -22.68
CA ILE A 97 -9.33 7.42 -23.24
C ILE A 97 -9.75 6.51 -24.38
N GLY A 98 -11.03 6.11 -24.38
CA GLY A 98 -11.63 5.20 -25.36
C GLY A 98 -11.38 3.71 -25.08
N MET A 99 -10.47 3.36 -24.15
CA MET A 99 -10.23 1.96 -23.78
C MET A 99 -11.33 1.42 -22.89
N ASN A 100 -11.50 0.11 -22.90
CA ASN A 100 -12.43 -0.57 -21.99
C ASN A 100 -11.74 -0.81 -20.64
N PRO A 101 -12.23 -0.20 -19.53
CA PRO A 101 -11.59 -0.34 -18.20
C PRO A 101 -11.64 -1.77 -17.66
N CYS A 102 -12.52 -2.63 -18.16
CA CYS A 102 -12.56 -4.04 -17.76
C CYS A 102 -11.37 -4.85 -18.30
N ASN A 103 -10.67 -4.33 -19.30
CA ASN A 103 -9.42 -4.89 -19.81
C ASN A 103 -8.22 -4.33 -19.01
N VAL A 104 -8.25 -4.47 -17.69
CA VAL A 104 -7.27 -3.87 -16.78
C VAL A 104 -5.83 -4.18 -17.20
N ALA A 105 -5.53 -5.45 -17.49
CA ALA A 105 -4.20 -5.88 -17.89
C ALA A 105 -3.72 -5.24 -19.20
N GLU A 106 -4.63 -4.95 -20.16
CA GLU A 106 -4.29 -4.28 -21.40
C GLU A 106 -3.94 -2.82 -21.15
N ILE A 107 -4.76 -2.12 -20.36
CA ILE A 107 -4.49 -0.74 -19.97
C ILE A 107 -3.17 -0.66 -19.23
N PHE A 108 -2.99 -1.51 -18.22
CA PHE A 108 -1.74 -1.56 -17.44
C PHE A 108 -0.52 -1.78 -18.33
N ARG A 109 -0.57 -2.74 -19.23
CA ARG A 109 0.52 -3.00 -20.21
C ARG A 109 0.88 -1.76 -21.02
N LYS A 110 -0.11 -0.94 -21.38
CA LYS A 110 0.10 0.29 -22.15
C LYS A 110 0.79 1.39 -21.34
N ILE A 111 0.47 1.50 -20.06
CA ILE A 111 0.94 2.61 -19.20
C ILE A 111 2.11 2.23 -18.27
N LYS A 112 2.36 0.95 -17.97
CA LYS A 112 3.33 0.52 -16.95
C LYS A 112 4.74 1.04 -17.17
N LYS A 113 5.15 1.32 -18.41
CA LYS A 113 6.47 1.89 -18.71
C LYS A 113 6.67 3.32 -18.20
N HIS A 114 5.60 3.97 -17.77
CA HIS A 114 5.62 5.32 -17.18
C HIS A 114 5.67 5.31 -15.65
N GLY A 115 5.65 4.14 -15.04
CA GLY A 115 5.96 3.95 -13.64
C GLY A 115 7.44 3.66 -13.42
N GLY A 116 7.85 3.66 -12.18
CA GLY A 116 9.23 3.43 -11.78
C GLY A 116 9.35 3.15 -10.29
N PHE A 117 10.57 3.07 -9.80
CA PHE A 117 10.87 2.89 -8.39
C PHE A 117 10.59 4.16 -7.59
N GLY A 118 10.20 4.01 -6.33
CA GLY A 118 9.84 5.13 -5.48
C GLY A 118 8.56 5.83 -5.97
N CYS A 119 8.54 7.14 -5.95
CA CYS A 119 7.34 7.96 -6.19
C CYS A 119 6.81 7.97 -7.63
N ASP A 120 7.58 7.48 -8.58
CA ASP A 120 7.25 7.65 -10.01
C ASP A 120 6.07 6.78 -10.47
N GLY A 121 5.78 5.69 -9.77
CA GLY A 121 4.72 4.75 -10.13
C GLY A 121 3.28 5.23 -9.88
N GLY A 122 3.09 6.27 -9.09
CA GLY A 122 1.80 6.62 -8.47
C GLY A 122 0.63 6.84 -9.43
N GLY A 123 0.83 7.43 -10.60
CA GLY A 123 -0.23 7.64 -11.59
C GLY A 123 -0.67 6.34 -12.27
N VAL A 124 0.27 5.44 -12.53
CA VAL A 124 0.02 4.14 -13.15
C VAL A 124 -0.83 3.26 -12.25
N SER A 125 -0.46 3.16 -10.96
CA SER A 125 -1.18 2.37 -9.97
C SER A 125 -2.58 2.90 -9.74
N ALA A 126 -2.75 4.22 -9.68
CA ALA A 126 -4.05 4.86 -9.50
C ALA A 126 -5.04 4.52 -10.65
N ILE A 127 -4.57 4.53 -11.89
CA ILE A 127 -5.38 4.13 -13.05
C ILE A 127 -5.75 2.65 -12.98
N GLU A 128 -4.80 1.81 -12.60
CA GLU A 128 -5.04 0.36 -12.48
C GLU A 128 -6.10 0.06 -11.41
N VAL A 129 -6.00 0.67 -10.23
CA VAL A 129 -7.00 0.56 -9.15
C VAL A 129 -8.37 1.05 -9.61
N ALA A 130 -8.44 2.21 -10.28
CA ALA A 130 -9.71 2.74 -10.79
C ALA A 130 -10.34 1.83 -11.85
N CYS A 131 -9.53 1.16 -12.67
CA CYS A 131 -10.03 0.17 -13.63
C CYS A 131 -10.58 -1.08 -12.92
N TRP A 132 -9.95 -1.58 -11.86
CA TRP A 132 -10.51 -2.68 -11.05
C TRP A 132 -11.83 -2.29 -10.39
N ASP A 133 -11.92 -1.08 -9.86
CA ASP A 133 -13.15 -0.55 -9.29
C ASP A 133 -14.27 -0.50 -10.33
N LEU A 134 -13.98 0.01 -11.53
CA LEU A 134 -14.92 0.01 -12.67
C LEU A 134 -15.32 -1.39 -13.10
N ALA A 135 -14.37 -2.30 -13.25
CA ALA A 135 -14.64 -3.68 -13.65
C ALA A 135 -15.57 -4.37 -12.64
N GLY A 136 -15.28 -4.25 -11.34
CA GLY A 136 -16.11 -4.80 -10.29
C GLY A 136 -17.51 -4.20 -10.26
N LYS A 137 -17.65 -2.89 -10.44
CA LYS A 137 -18.95 -2.22 -10.55
C LYS A 137 -19.73 -2.67 -11.79
N ALA A 138 -19.05 -2.79 -12.93
CA ALA A 138 -19.68 -3.23 -14.19
C ALA A 138 -20.16 -4.68 -14.14
N TRP A 139 -19.44 -5.54 -13.45
CA TRP A 139 -19.81 -6.96 -13.28
C TRP A 139 -20.66 -7.24 -12.03
N GLY A 140 -20.83 -6.23 -11.15
CA GLY A 140 -21.59 -6.37 -9.92
C GLY A 140 -20.90 -7.24 -8.87
N VAL A 141 -19.56 -7.30 -8.86
CA VAL A 141 -18.77 -8.14 -7.95
C VAL A 141 -17.66 -7.33 -7.27
N PRO A 142 -17.27 -7.70 -6.03
CA PRO A 142 -16.15 -7.07 -5.37
C PRO A 142 -14.81 -7.45 -6.03
N VAL A 143 -13.81 -6.58 -5.91
CA VAL A 143 -12.49 -6.80 -6.52
C VAL A 143 -11.84 -8.10 -6.04
N TRP A 144 -11.89 -8.42 -4.75
CA TRP A 144 -11.30 -9.65 -4.22
C TRP A 144 -11.84 -10.92 -4.91
N GLN A 145 -13.09 -10.90 -5.37
CA GLN A 145 -13.68 -12.04 -6.06
C GLN A 145 -13.05 -12.26 -7.44
N MET A 146 -12.70 -11.17 -8.14
CA MET A 146 -12.01 -11.23 -9.44
C MET A 146 -10.54 -11.66 -9.29
N LEU A 147 -9.96 -11.54 -8.10
CA LEU A 147 -8.59 -11.96 -7.79
C LEU A 147 -8.48 -13.46 -7.39
N GLY A 148 -9.56 -14.21 -7.48
CA GLY A 148 -9.57 -15.64 -7.16
C GLY A 148 -10.33 -16.00 -5.87
N GLY A 149 -10.96 -15.03 -5.23
CA GLY A 149 -11.68 -15.20 -3.96
C GLY A 149 -10.87 -14.75 -2.75
N LYS A 150 -11.51 -14.68 -1.59
CA LYS A 150 -10.87 -14.23 -0.35
C LYS A 150 -10.48 -15.39 0.54
N MET A 151 -9.32 -15.30 1.18
CA MET A 151 -8.82 -16.22 2.19
C MET A 151 -9.15 -15.76 3.61
N ARG A 152 -9.59 -14.50 3.77
CA ARG A 152 -9.95 -13.90 5.06
C ARG A 152 -11.07 -12.88 4.92
N ASP A 153 -11.92 -12.80 5.95
CA ASP A 153 -13.03 -11.83 6.00
C ASP A 153 -12.64 -10.49 6.63
N ARG A 154 -11.51 -10.45 7.32
CA ARG A 154 -10.95 -9.25 7.93
C ARG A 154 -9.45 -9.19 7.64
N VAL A 155 -8.97 -8.00 7.31
CA VAL A 155 -7.56 -7.72 7.12
C VAL A 155 -7.03 -7.03 8.36
N ARG A 156 -5.98 -7.61 8.96
CA ARG A 156 -5.27 -7.01 10.08
C ARG A 156 -4.49 -5.81 9.58
N LEU A 157 -4.53 -4.73 10.34
CA LEU A 157 -3.65 -3.60 10.15
C LEU A 157 -2.57 -3.56 11.23
N TYR A 158 -1.44 -2.95 10.92
CA TYR A 158 -0.53 -2.46 11.93
C TYR A 158 -0.50 -0.93 11.92
N CYS A 159 -0.32 -0.37 13.11
CA CYS A 159 -0.32 1.07 13.29
C CYS A 159 1.09 1.60 13.21
N ASP A 160 1.38 2.40 12.19
CA ASP A 160 2.62 3.15 12.14
C ASP A 160 2.63 4.26 13.21
N THR A 161 3.80 4.53 13.77
CA THR A 161 3.96 5.46 14.86
C THR A 161 5.23 6.26 14.67
N THR A 162 5.05 7.52 14.33
CA THR A 162 6.16 8.46 14.14
C THR A 162 7.05 8.54 15.36
N SER A 163 8.32 8.79 15.13
CA SER A 163 9.35 8.83 16.19
C SER A 163 8.96 9.73 17.37
N ARG A 164 9.45 9.33 18.53
CA ARG A 164 9.32 10.07 19.79
C ARG A 164 10.71 10.29 20.39
N PRO A 165 10.91 11.37 21.16
CA PRO A 165 12.23 11.73 21.69
C PRO A 165 12.85 10.67 22.60
N THR A 166 12.04 9.91 23.32
CA THR A 166 12.50 8.91 24.29
C THR A 166 11.74 7.61 24.17
N GLY A 167 12.36 6.50 24.56
CA GLY A 167 11.69 5.20 24.65
C GLY A 167 10.48 5.21 25.59
N GLU A 168 10.46 6.07 26.60
CA GLU A 168 9.32 6.24 27.50
C GLU A 168 8.12 6.86 26.76
N THR A 169 8.33 7.97 26.07
CA THR A 169 7.24 8.62 25.30
C THR A 169 6.74 7.74 24.14
N MET A 170 7.62 7.01 23.48
CA MET A 170 7.22 6.02 22.49
C MET A 170 6.42 4.87 23.11
N GLY A 171 6.94 4.31 24.20
CA GLY A 171 6.28 3.18 24.89
C GLY A 171 4.87 3.54 25.40
N GLN A 172 4.68 4.74 25.94
CA GLN A 172 3.36 5.21 26.37
C GLN A 172 2.41 5.38 25.18
N HIS A 173 2.89 5.98 24.08
CA HIS A 173 2.08 6.16 22.89
C HIS A 173 1.66 4.82 22.24
N LEU A 174 2.59 3.85 22.16
CA LEU A 174 2.23 2.50 21.71
C LEU A 174 1.22 1.82 22.65
N LYS A 175 1.32 2.06 23.95
CA LYS A 175 0.35 1.52 24.91
C LYS A 175 -1.05 2.10 24.71
N GLU A 176 -1.16 3.39 24.37
CA GLU A 176 -2.43 4.03 23.99
C GLU A 176 -3.04 3.39 22.75
N ARG A 177 -2.22 3.12 21.71
CA ARG A 177 -2.66 2.42 20.51
C ARG A 177 -3.16 1.01 20.82
N ILE A 178 -2.45 0.27 21.64
CA ILE A 178 -2.87 -1.07 22.10
C ILE A 178 -4.20 -0.99 22.87
N ALA A 179 -4.37 -0.01 23.73
CA ALA A 179 -5.63 0.22 24.44
C ALA A 179 -6.79 0.57 23.48
N ALA A 180 -6.50 1.24 22.36
CA ALA A 180 -7.46 1.48 21.28
C ALA A 180 -7.75 0.24 20.41
N GLY A 181 -7.09 -0.88 20.68
CA GLY A 181 -7.36 -2.18 20.03
C GLY A 181 -6.38 -2.59 18.95
N TRP A 182 -5.30 -1.82 18.72
CA TRP A 182 -4.25 -2.24 17.80
C TRP A 182 -3.50 -3.45 18.32
N THR A 183 -3.34 -4.45 17.47
CA THR A 183 -2.71 -5.72 17.83
C THR A 183 -1.30 -5.87 17.24
N PHE A 184 -0.86 -4.91 16.47
CA PHE A 184 0.44 -4.83 15.84
C PHE A 184 0.81 -3.36 15.66
N CYS A 185 2.03 -2.97 16.03
CA CYS A 185 2.53 -1.60 15.92
C CYS A 185 3.85 -1.57 15.16
N LYS A 186 4.12 -0.45 14.51
CA LYS A 186 5.43 -0.08 13.99
C LYS A 186 5.86 1.21 14.67
N MET A 187 7.13 1.35 14.97
CA MET A 187 7.72 2.57 15.51
C MET A 187 8.87 3.04 14.63
N ASP A 188 8.89 4.32 14.35
CA ASP A 188 10.02 4.96 13.75
C ASP A 188 11.14 5.04 14.77
N LEU A 189 12.24 4.37 14.48
CA LEU A 189 13.41 4.32 15.33
C LEU A 189 14.58 4.99 14.64
N HIS A 190 14.64 6.29 14.68
CA HIS A 190 15.82 6.96 14.22
C HIS A 190 16.71 7.41 15.41
N ALA A 191 18.00 7.35 15.16
CA ALA A 191 19.01 7.75 16.12
C ALA A 191 19.06 9.28 16.27
N GLY A 192 17.91 9.88 16.54
CA GLY A 192 17.79 11.29 16.69
C GLY A 192 16.33 11.68 16.60
N GLY A 193 15.68 11.87 17.74
CA GLY A 193 14.33 12.39 17.78
C GLY A 193 14.19 13.73 17.06
N GLU A 194 12.95 14.22 16.96
CA GLU A 194 12.65 15.54 16.37
C GLU A 194 13.31 16.72 17.12
N ASP A 195 13.99 16.44 18.23
CA ASP A 195 14.70 17.46 18.98
C ASP A 195 15.89 17.98 18.19
N GLU A 196 15.99 19.30 18.14
CA GLU A 196 17.10 20.09 17.61
C GLU A 196 18.48 19.57 18.02
N VAL A 197 18.54 18.91 19.18
CA VAL A 197 19.74 18.30 19.78
C VAL A 197 20.27 17.13 18.95
N THR A 198 19.41 16.38 18.30
CA THR A 198 19.80 15.16 17.60
C THR A 198 20.11 15.38 16.12
N HIS A 199 19.48 16.36 15.51
CA HIS A 199 19.76 16.75 14.12
C HIS A 199 20.95 17.66 13.96
N THR A 200 21.17 18.56 14.91
CA THR A 200 22.28 19.52 14.87
C THR A 200 23.56 18.97 15.46
N GLN A 201 23.46 17.95 16.25
CA GLN A 201 24.60 17.34 16.90
C GLN A 201 24.61 15.83 16.63
N GLY A 202 24.73 15.42 15.36
CA GLY A 202 24.92 14.01 15.01
C GLY A 202 25.93 13.28 15.90
N SER A 203 26.77 14.05 16.57
CA SER A 203 27.64 13.61 17.67
C SER A 203 26.91 13.39 18.99
N THR A 204 25.72 13.90 19.24
CA THR A 204 25.04 13.77 20.56
C THR A 204 24.48 12.41 20.79
N VAL A 205 23.98 11.76 19.78
CA VAL A 205 23.63 10.33 19.85
C VAL A 205 24.79 9.42 19.49
N GLY A 206 25.98 9.99 19.33
CA GLY A 206 27.19 9.22 19.07
C GLY A 206 27.24 8.63 17.64
N MET A 207 26.49 9.17 16.69
CA MET A 207 26.68 8.87 15.28
C MET A 207 27.96 9.56 14.80
N TYR A 208 28.81 8.79 14.13
CA TYR A 208 29.97 9.36 13.49
C TYR A 208 29.54 9.95 12.14
N THR A 209 29.21 11.23 12.17
CA THR A 209 28.90 12.02 10.98
C THR A 209 30.00 13.04 10.72
N ARG A 210 30.06 13.55 9.51
CA ARG A 210 30.85 14.77 9.27
C ARG A 210 30.37 15.89 10.21
N PRO A 211 31.28 16.77 10.63
CA PRO A 211 30.88 17.96 11.40
C PRO A 211 29.77 18.69 10.67
N ALA A 212 28.76 19.12 11.42
CA ALA A 212 27.72 19.97 10.84
C ALA A 212 28.39 21.15 10.14
N PRO A 213 28.05 21.45 8.90
CA PRO A 213 28.56 22.64 8.26
C PRO A 213 28.11 23.88 9.01
N ASP A 214 28.92 24.93 8.85
CA ASP A 214 28.64 26.21 9.42
C ASP A 214 27.18 26.64 9.15
N PRO A 215 26.34 26.79 10.19
CA PRO A 215 24.95 27.20 10.04
C PRO A 215 24.83 28.60 9.43
N THR A 216 25.93 29.36 9.37
CA THR A 216 25.99 30.68 8.72
C THR A 216 26.31 30.59 7.23
N ALA A 217 26.67 29.41 6.71
CA ALA A 217 26.90 29.23 5.30
C ALA A 217 25.54 29.33 4.56
N ASN A 218 25.37 30.41 3.83
CA ASN A 218 24.19 30.73 3.05
C ASN A 218 24.11 29.81 1.81
N ARG A 219 23.97 28.51 2.03
CA ARG A 219 23.75 27.53 0.98
C ARG A 219 22.26 27.24 0.89
N PRO A 220 21.66 27.37 -0.30
CA PRO A 220 20.29 26.94 -0.48
C PRO A 220 20.21 25.44 -0.12
N VAL A 221 19.36 25.12 0.82
CA VAL A 221 18.99 23.73 1.10
C VAL A 221 18.47 23.15 -0.21
N ARG A 222 19.23 22.25 -0.82
CA ARG A 222 18.72 21.52 -1.98
C ARG A 222 17.58 20.66 -1.47
N ARG A 223 16.39 21.06 -1.85
CA ARG A 223 15.20 20.23 -1.67
C ARG A 223 15.45 18.97 -2.48
N SER A 224 15.45 17.86 -1.80
CA SER A 224 15.61 16.57 -2.43
C SER A 224 14.32 16.15 -3.12
N PHE A 225 14.45 15.20 -3.94
CA PHE A 225 13.48 14.59 -4.82
C PHE A 225 12.04 14.59 -4.35
N GLY A 226 11.16 14.80 -5.27
CA GLY A 226 9.83 14.31 -5.28
C GLY A 226 8.82 15.43 -5.32
N THR A 227 8.40 16.04 -4.27
CA THR A 227 7.35 17.05 -4.33
C THR A 227 7.91 18.47 -4.29
N ILE A 228 7.45 19.30 -5.20
CA ILE A 228 7.69 20.74 -5.16
C ILE A 228 7.05 21.26 -3.87
N GLY A 229 7.92 21.61 -2.92
CA GLY A 229 7.47 22.20 -1.65
C GLY A 229 7.71 21.37 -0.39
N ASP A 230 7.97 20.08 -0.49
CA ASP A 230 8.33 19.28 0.66
C ASP A 230 9.86 19.09 0.76
N ASN A 231 10.42 19.41 1.93
CA ASN A 231 11.84 19.26 2.20
C ASN A 231 12.22 17.84 2.66
N ARG A 232 11.23 16.95 2.81
CA ARG A 232 11.40 15.64 3.43
C ARG A 232 11.36 14.49 2.43
N VAL A 233 11.03 14.78 1.18
CA VAL A 233 10.79 13.75 0.18
C VAL A 233 12.09 13.20 -0.37
N GLY A 234 12.17 11.87 -0.42
CA GLY A 234 13.25 11.13 -1.05
C GLY A 234 14.47 10.88 -0.18
N LEU A 235 14.44 11.28 1.11
CA LEU A 235 15.40 10.80 2.07
C LEU A 235 14.66 10.11 3.21
N PRO A 236 15.06 8.92 3.60
CA PRO A 236 14.62 8.32 4.86
C PRO A 236 14.82 9.35 5.96
N MET A 237 13.82 9.52 6.84
CA MET A 237 13.85 10.63 7.80
C MET A 237 15.12 10.61 8.70
N GLY A 238 15.62 9.43 9.05
CA GLY A 238 16.91 9.28 9.71
C GLY A 238 18.12 9.56 8.80
N ALA A 239 17.89 9.75 7.52
CA ALA A 239 18.91 9.98 6.51
C ALA A 239 18.98 11.43 6.03
N TYR A 240 18.21 12.33 6.65
CA TYR A 240 18.26 13.74 6.23
C TYR A 240 19.66 14.32 6.41
N ASN A 241 20.33 14.42 5.27
CA ASN A 241 21.57 15.16 5.18
C ASN A 241 21.29 16.48 4.46
N PRO A 242 21.12 17.60 5.19
CA PRO A 242 20.86 18.91 4.58
C PRO A 242 21.95 19.38 3.63
N TYR A 243 23.05 18.64 3.57
CA TYR A 243 24.24 19.00 2.78
C TYR A 243 24.42 18.14 1.52
N GLY A 244 23.45 17.27 1.22
CA GLY A 244 23.42 16.50 -0.03
C GLY A 244 24.48 15.39 -0.12
N GLU A 245 25.02 14.95 1.00
CA GLU A 245 25.95 13.82 1.04
C GLU A 245 25.18 12.50 1.25
N HIS A 246 25.60 11.47 0.55
CA HIS A 246 24.99 10.16 0.69
C HIS A 246 25.36 9.53 2.03
N LEU A 247 24.39 9.22 2.86
CA LEU A 247 24.58 8.72 4.22
C LEU A 247 25.31 7.39 4.29
N PHE A 248 25.17 6.56 3.28
CA PHE A 248 25.87 5.28 3.17
C PHE A 248 27.37 5.38 3.33
N THR A 249 27.94 6.52 2.94
CA THR A 249 29.38 6.71 2.92
C THR A 249 29.90 7.59 4.05
N SER A 250 29.01 8.22 4.82
CA SER A 250 29.39 9.26 5.75
C SER A 250 28.97 9.03 7.20
N THR A 251 28.10 8.04 7.47
CA THR A 251 27.54 7.83 8.80
C THR A 251 27.78 6.43 9.34
N PHE A 252 28.26 6.34 10.57
CA PHE A 252 28.43 5.09 11.32
C PHE A 252 27.86 5.25 12.72
N PHE A 253 27.32 4.18 13.29
CA PHE A 253 26.99 4.18 14.71
C PHE A 253 28.25 4.04 15.57
N THR A 254 28.37 4.91 16.55
CA THR A 254 29.31 4.68 17.66
C THR A 254 28.70 3.71 18.66
N GLU A 255 29.53 3.15 19.56
CA GLU A 255 29.01 2.30 20.64
C GLU A 255 28.00 3.06 21.51
N LYS A 256 28.21 4.36 21.73
CA LYS A 256 27.24 5.22 22.45
C LYS A 256 25.89 5.30 21.77
N ALA A 257 25.86 5.40 20.43
CA ALA A 257 24.61 5.42 19.67
C ALA A 257 23.90 4.06 19.77
N LEU A 258 24.65 2.97 19.66
CA LEU A 258 24.10 1.63 19.79
C LEU A 258 23.54 1.36 21.20
N ASP A 259 24.20 1.86 22.25
CA ASP A 259 23.71 1.76 23.63
C ASP A 259 22.42 2.56 23.80
N TRP A 260 22.36 3.80 23.26
CA TRP A 260 21.17 4.63 23.31
C TRP A 260 19.97 3.97 22.61
N LEU A 261 20.17 3.39 21.42
CA LEU A 261 19.13 2.67 20.68
C LEU A 261 18.66 1.42 21.45
N ALA A 262 19.60 0.73 22.08
CA ALA A 262 19.28 -0.43 22.91
C ALA A 262 18.44 -0.02 24.13
N ASP A 263 18.84 1.02 24.85
CA ASP A 263 18.13 1.55 26.01
C ASP A 263 16.73 2.07 25.63
N TYR A 264 16.61 2.67 24.45
CA TYR A 264 15.33 3.09 23.89
C TYR A 264 14.39 1.89 23.70
N CYS A 265 14.84 0.85 23.00
CA CYS A 265 14.06 -0.37 22.78
C CYS A 265 13.74 -1.12 24.08
N GLU A 266 14.68 -1.16 25.05
CA GLU A 266 14.46 -1.74 26.36
C GLU A 266 13.36 -1.01 27.12
N THR A 267 13.38 0.31 27.09
CA THR A 267 12.36 1.14 27.74
C THR A 267 10.99 0.92 27.09
N VAL A 268 10.92 0.92 25.75
CA VAL A 268 9.66 0.61 25.05
C VAL A 268 9.13 -0.77 25.45
N ARG A 269 9.98 -1.80 25.44
CA ARG A 269 9.57 -3.16 25.81
C ARG A 269 9.16 -3.28 27.28
N SER A 270 9.79 -2.54 28.17
CA SER A 270 9.40 -2.53 29.60
C SER A 270 7.98 -1.99 29.83
N ILE A 271 7.53 -1.07 28.96
CA ILE A 271 6.20 -0.45 29.03
C ILE A 271 5.15 -1.27 28.30
N VAL A 272 5.48 -1.73 27.09
CA VAL A 272 4.54 -2.43 26.18
C VAL A 272 4.49 -3.94 26.46
N GLY A 273 5.59 -4.54 26.90
CA GLY A 273 5.73 -5.99 27.00
C GLY A 273 6.08 -6.66 25.66
N TYR A 274 5.91 -7.98 25.60
CA TYR A 274 6.31 -8.80 24.45
C TYR A 274 5.13 -9.52 23.75
N GLU A 275 3.90 -9.28 24.18
CA GLU A 275 2.72 -9.90 23.58
C GLU A 275 2.32 -9.27 22.24
N ILE A 276 2.65 -7.98 22.07
CA ILE A 276 2.36 -7.24 20.86
C ILE A 276 3.63 -7.15 20.00
N PRO A 277 3.59 -7.58 18.73
CA PRO A 277 4.67 -7.38 17.80
C PRO A 277 4.89 -5.88 17.55
N ILE A 278 6.15 -5.45 17.59
CA ILE A 278 6.57 -4.09 17.29
C ILE A 278 7.60 -4.16 16.18
N ALA A 279 7.26 -3.65 15.02
CA ALA A 279 8.18 -3.45 13.91
C ALA A 279 8.93 -2.13 14.08
N THR A 280 9.99 -1.97 13.32
CA THR A 280 10.80 -0.75 13.37
C THR A 280 11.24 -0.31 11.97
N ASP A 281 11.33 1.01 11.80
CA ASP A 281 11.61 1.68 10.54
C ASP A 281 12.49 2.93 10.76
N HIS A 282 12.78 3.62 9.67
CA HIS A 282 13.48 4.91 9.60
C HIS A 282 14.90 4.95 10.14
N TYR A 283 15.63 3.87 9.96
CA TYR A 283 17.05 3.82 10.34
C TYR A 283 17.96 4.63 9.42
N GLY A 284 17.51 4.90 8.23
CA GLY A 284 18.36 5.40 7.16
C GLY A 284 19.28 4.32 6.58
N HIS A 285 20.01 4.70 5.57
CA HIS A 285 20.88 3.79 4.85
C HIS A 285 22.32 3.89 5.40
N PHE A 286 22.69 2.95 6.27
CA PHE A 286 24.03 2.87 6.81
C PHE A 286 24.84 1.79 6.10
N PRO A 287 26.18 1.81 6.20
CA PRO A 287 27.02 0.70 5.76
C PRO A 287 26.61 -0.60 6.45
N ILE A 288 26.63 -1.69 5.70
CA ILE A 288 26.15 -3.00 6.17
C ILE A 288 26.82 -3.45 7.49
N GLU A 289 28.08 -3.14 7.70
CA GLU A 289 28.78 -3.48 8.96
C GLU A 289 28.18 -2.76 10.16
N THR A 290 27.77 -1.53 9.97
CA THR A 290 27.07 -0.74 10.99
C THR A 290 25.73 -1.37 11.33
N PHE A 291 24.96 -1.80 10.33
CA PHE A 291 23.70 -2.48 10.55
C PHE A 291 23.85 -3.85 11.21
N ILE A 292 24.85 -4.61 10.87
CA ILE A 292 25.12 -5.89 11.53
C ILE A 292 25.40 -5.68 13.03
N LYS A 293 26.18 -4.67 13.39
CA LYS A 293 26.39 -4.32 14.81
C LYS A 293 25.09 -3.90 15.49
N PHE A 294 24.32 -3.05 14.83
CA PHE A 294 23.01 -2.58 15.29
C PHE A 294 22.07 -3.76 15.53
N ALA A 295 21.85 -4.60 14.51
CA ALA A 295 20.93 -5.73 14.59
C ALA A 295 21.28 -6.67 15.74
N ARG A 296 22.56 -7.03 15.88
CA ARG A 296 23.05 -7.87 17.00
C ARG A 296 22.82 -7.25 18.38
N ARG A 297 22.91 -5.91 18.49
CA ARG A 297 22.66 -5.20 19.73
C ARG A 297 21.18 -5.23 20.13
N LEU A 298 20.27 -5.19 19.14
CA LEU A 298 18.83 -5.06 19.32
C LEU A 298 18.07 -6.39 19.24
N ASP A 299 18.64 -7.48 18.75
CA ASP A 299 17.97 -8.78 18.59
C ASP A 299 17.27 -9.27 19.86
N LYS A 300 17.86 -9.00 21.03
CA LYS A 300 17.29 -9.39 22.33
C LYS A 300 15.91 -8.77 22.63
N TYR A 301 15.52 -7.72 21.90
CA TYR A 301 14.23 -7.07 22.11
C TYR A 301 13.10 -7.65 21.28
N ASN A 302 13.39 -8.68 20.49
CA ASN A 302 12.40 -9.44 19.70
C ASN A 302 11.48 -8.52 18.89
N LEU A 303 12.08 -7.67 18.05
CA LEU A 303 11.36 -6.81 17.15
C LEU A 303 10.75 -7.62 16.01
N ALA A 304 9.60 -7.21 15.47
CA ALA A 304 8.89 -7.93 14.43
C ALA A 304 9.67 -7.93 13.11
N TRP A 305 10.30 -6.80 12.78
CA TRP A 305 11.25 -6.66 11.68
C TRP A 305 12.06 -5.37 11.77
N TYR A 306 13.17 -5.35 11.03
CA TYR A 306 13.86 -4.15 10.62
C TYR A 306 13.45 -3.83 9.19
N GLU A 307 12.92 -2.62 8.96
CA GLU A 307 12.43 -2.16 7.66
C GLU A 307 13.45 -1.27 6.97
N ASP A 308 13.62 -1.47 5.68
CA ASP A 308 14.42 -0.66 4.74
C ASP A 308 15.82 -0.24 5.22
N VAL A 309 16.45 -1.11 6.01
CA VAL A 309 17.76 -0.88 6.60
C VAL A 309 18.89 -0.82 5.58
N VAL A 310 18.71 -1.45 4.43
CA VAL A 310 19.60 -1.45 3.28
C VAL A 310 18.74 -1.30 2.05
N PRO A 311 19.12 -0.49 1.04
CA PRO A 311 18.32 -0.36 -0.17
C PRO A 311 18.02 -1.72 -0.80
N TRP A 312 16.78 -1.93 -1.19
CA TRP A 312 16.26 -3.20 -1.70
C TRP A 312 17.05 -3.75 -2.90
N PHE A 313 17.69 -2.88 -3.70
CA PHE A 313 18.50 -3.27 -4.87
C PHE A 313 19.91 -3.80 -4.52
N TYR A 314 20.20 -4.02 -3.23
CA TYR A 314 21.42 -4.71 -2.76
C TYR A 314 21.07 -6.03 -2.05
N PRO A 315 20.52 -7.03 -2.74
CA PRO A 315 20.03 -8.26 -2.12
C PRO A 315 21.14 -9.05 -1.41
N ASP A 316 22.40 -8.99 -1.86
CA ASP A 316 23.51 -9.66 -1.19
C ASP A 316 23.84 -9.03 0.17
N HIS A 317 23.67 -7.71 0.30
CA HIS A 317 23.82 -7.03 1.60
C HIS A 317 22.69 -7.39 2.54
N LEU A 318 21.44 -7.39 2.05
CA LEU A 318 20.27 -7.81 2.83
C LEU A 318 20.40 -9.27 3.27
N ARG A 319 20.83 -10.17 2.38
CA ARG A 319 21.11 -11.56 2.75
C ARG A 319 22.15 -11.66 3.85
N ARG A 320 23.27 -10.94 3.72
CA ARG A 320 24.33 -10.92 4.71
C ARG A 320 23.84 -10.39 6.07
N LEU A 321 22.97 -9.39 6.07
CA LEU A 321 22.35 -8.88 7.31
C LEU A 321 21.42 -9.92 7.92
N LYS A 322 20.54 -10.52 7.11
CA LYS A 322 19.62 -11.57 7.57
C LYS A 322 20.35 -12.75 8.17
N ASP A 323 21.49 -13.15 7.63
CA ASP A 323 22.31 -14.24 8.18
C ASP A 323 23.02 -13.84 9.49
N ALA A 324 23.13 -12.55 9.76
CA ALA A 324 23.86 -12.03 10.94
C ALA A 324 22.97 -11.69 12.14
N CYS A 325 21.64 -11.70 12.00
CA CYS A 325 20.69 -11.39 13.06
C CYS A 325 19.49 -12.34 13.05
N THR A 326 18.70 -12.33 14.12
CA THR A 326 17.50 -13.15 14.28
C THR A 326 16.21 -12.38 13.99
N THR A 327 16.25 -11.06 14.09
CA THR A 327 15.11 -10.20 13.73
C THR A 327 14.86 -10.25 12.23
N PRO A 328 13.61 -10.46 11.79
CA PRO A 328 13.25 -10.49 10.37
C PRO A 328 13.64 -9.20 9.63
N ILE A 329 14.01 -9.32 8.37
CA ILE A 329 14.29 -8.20 7.47
C ILE A 329 13.09 -7.98 6.57
N CYS A 330 12.60 -6.75 6.52
CA CYS A 330 11.46 -6.30 5.72
C CYS A 330 11.91 -5.21 4.75
N THR A 331 11.46 -5.27 3.50
CA THR A 331 11.70 -4.20 2.52
C THR A 331 10.75 -4.30 1.34
N GLY A 332 10.57 -3.21 0.62
CA GLY A 332 9.92 -3.24 -0.67
C GLY A 332 8.93 -2.13 -0.98
N GLU A 333 8.78 -1.11 -0.17
CA GLU A 333 7.85 0.00 -0.44
C GLU A 333 8.16 0.76 -1.73
N ASP A 334 9.45 0.82 -2.09
CA ASP A 334 9.94 1.49 -3.29
C ASP A 334 10.06 0.57 -4.52
N VAL A 335 9.75 -0.71 -4.37
CA VAL A 335 9.82 -1.67 -5.49
C VAL A 335 8.69 -1.40 -6.48
N TYR A 336 9.04 -1.35 -7.76
CA TYR A 336 8.09 -1.28 -8.86
C TYR A 336 7.96 -2.63 -9.55
N LEU A 337 6.73 -3.09 -9.78
CA LEU A 337 6.33 -4.41 -10.31
C LEU A 337 6.73 -5.60 -9.41
N ALA A 338 5.89 -6.63 -9.43
CA ALA A 338 6.13 -7.85 -8.66
C ALA A 338 7.48 -8.53 -9.01
N GLU A 339 7.92 -8.38 -10.25
CA GLU A 339 9.21 -8.93 -10.71
C GLU A 339 10.42 -8.31 -9.99
N GLY A 340 10.28 -7.08 -9.45
CA GLY A 340 11.34 -6.43 -8.67
C GLY A 340 11.69 -7.18 -7.37
N PHE A 341 10.77 -7.99 -6.85
CA PHE A 341 11.04 -8.82 -5.68
C PHE A 341 11.81 -10.13 -6.02
N ARG A 342 11.90 -10.50 -7.29
CA ARG A 342 12.42 -11.82 -7.70
C ARG A 342 13.81 -12.11 -7.12
N GLU A 343 14.76 -11.22 -7.31
CA GLU A 343 16.13 -11.43 -6.86
C GLU A 343 16.23 -11.50 -5.31
N LEU A 344 15.45 -10.66 -4.61
CA LEU A 344 15.36 -10.70 -3.15
C LEU A 344 14.86 -12.05 -2.63
N LEU A 345 13.87 -12.62 -3.31
CA LEU A 345 13.28 -13.91 -2.96
C LEU A 345 14.17 -15.08 -3.34
N GLU A 346 14.73 -15.11 -4.56
CA GLU A 346 15.65 -16.16 -5.03
C GLU A 346 16.90 -16.27 -4.14
N LYS A 347 17.43 -15.14 -3.69
CA LYS A 347 18.56 -15.09 -2.76
C LYS A 347 18.16 -15.30 -1.30
N GLN A 348 16.88 -15.47 -1.00
CA GLN A 348 16.39 -15.55 0.39
C GLN A 348 16.89 -14.37 1.25
N ALA A 349 16.98 -13.19 0.65
CA ALA A 349 17.59 -12.00 1.23
C ALA A 349 16.75 -11.32 2.31
N ILE A 350 15.44 -11.58 2.29
CA ILE A 350 14.46 -10.94 3.18
C ILE A 350 13.56 -11.98 3.84
N SER A 351 12.85 -11.55 4.86
CA SER A 351 11.88 -12.39 5.61
C SER A 351 10.44 -11.98 5.35
N VAL A 352 10.23 -10.71 4.99
CA VAL A 352 8.92 -10.12 4.69
C VAL A 352 9.06 -9.24 3.45
N ILE A 353 8.18 -9.40 2.46
CA ILE A 353 8.01 -8.39 1.42
C ILE A 353 7.05 -7.31 1.92
N HIS A 354 7.33 -6.06 1.51
CA HIS A 354 6.56 -4.90 1.95
C HIS A 354 6.17 -3.97 0.78
N PRO A 355 5.44 -4.49 -0.23
CA PRO A 355 5.06 -3.67 -1.39
C PRO A 355 4.10 -2.54 -0.99
N ASP A 356 4.29 -1.36 -1.56
CA ASP A 356 3.29 -0.29 -1.58
C ASP A 356 2.44 -0.43 -2.84
N LEU A 357 1.13 -0.64 -2.68
CA LEU A 357 0.21 -0.85 -3.80
C LEU A 357 0.17 0.36 -4.75
N ALA A 358 0.24 1.58 -4.22
CA ALA A 358 0.25 2.80 -5.02
C ALA A 358 1.54 2.97 -5.83
N ASN A 359 2.64 2.33 -5.41
CA ASN A 359 3.92 2.35 -6.11
C ASN A 359 4.12 1.12 -6.99
N LEU A 360 3.80 -0.06 -6.49
CA LEU A 360 4.12 -1.34 -7.13
C LEU A 360 3.48 -1.54 -8.52
N GLY A 361 2.39 -0.85 -8.82
CA GLY A 361 1.64 -1.01 -10.07
C GLY A 361 0.17 -1.39 -9.86
N GLY A 362 -0.36 -1.24 -8.64
CA GLY A 362 -1.75 -1.46 -8.31
C GLY A 362 -2.06 -2.85 -7.75
N ILE A 363 -3.33 -3.22 -7.81
CA ILE A 363 -3.89 -4.42 -7.15
C ILE A 363 -3.30 -5.71 -7.71
N LEU A 364 -3.23 -5.82 -9.03
CA LEU A 364 -2.78 -7.07 -9.66
C LEU A 364 -1.30 -7.34 -9.41
N GLU A 365 -0.45 -6.31 -9.49
CA GLU A 365 0.97 -6.47 -9.21
C GLU A 365 1.20 -6.78 -7.73
N THR A 366 0.44 -6.18 -6.81
CA THR A 366 0.48 -6.51 -5.38
C THR A 366 0.09 -7.96 -5.12
N LYS A 367 -1.00 -8.44 -5.75
CA LYS A 367 -1.40 -9.86 -5.65
C LYS A 367 -0.31 -10.79 -6.19
N LYS A 368 0.30 -10.46 -7.33
CA LYS A 368 1.41 -11.26 -7.91
C LYS A 368 2.63 -11.28 -6.99
N ALA A 369 2.98 -10.16 -6.36
CA ALA A 369 4.10 -10.10 -5.42
C ALA A 369 3.85 -11.00 -4.20
N ILE A 370 2.63 -10.97 -3.64
CA ILE A 370 2.23 -11.85 -2.52
C ILE A 370 2.31 -13.32 -2.95
N ASP A 371 1.77 -13.67 -4.12
CA ASP A 371 1.81 -15.06 -4.63
C ASP A 371 3.24 -15.54 -4.89
N LEU A 372 4.08 -14.66 -5.41
CA LEU A 372 5.49 -14.96 -5.63
C LEU A 372 6.21 -15.19 -4.29
N ALA A 373 6.03 -14.31 -3.31
CA ALA A 373 6.64 -14.46 -1.98
C ALA A 373 6.21 -15.76 -1.29
N THR A 374 4.94 -16.12 -1.40
CA THR A 374 4.42 -17.39 -0.87
C THR A 374 5.17 -18.61 -1.41
N GLN A 375 5.54 -18.61 -2.70
CA GLN A 375 6.30 -19.72 -3.31
C GLN A 375 7.70 -19.88 -2.70
N TYR A 376 8.28 -18.82 -2.16
CA TYR A 376 9.57 -18.82 -1.49
C TYR A 376 9.49 -18.94 0.03
N GLY A 377 8.27 -19.10 0.59
CA GLY A 377 8.04 -19.17 2.03
C GLY A 377 8.30 -17.83 2.75
N VAL A 378 8.20 -16.73 2.03
CA VAL A 378 8.39 -15.37 2.55
C VAL A 378 7.02 -14.76 2.83
N ALA A 379 6.85 -14.20 4.02
CA ALA A 379 5.61 -13.54 4.42
C ALA A 379 5.42 -12.20 3.69
N SER A 380 4.16 -11.75 3.63
CA SER A 380 3.80 -10.50 2.98
C SER A 380 3.15 -9.54 3.96
N CYS A 381 3.54 -8.30 3.90
CA CYS A 381 2.91 -7.15 4.52
C CYS A 381 2.71 -6.09 3.43
N ILE A 382 1.72 -5.22 3.56
CA ILE A 382 1.54 -4.14 2.58
C ILE A 382 1.85 -2.81 3.26
N HIS A 383 2.81 -2.07 2.69
CA HIS A 383 3.05 -0.67 3.02
C HIS A 383 1.87 0.20 2.56
N ASN A 384 1.43 1.13 3.38
CA ASN A 384 0.37 2.07 3.01
C ASN A 384 0.44 3.37 3.80
N ASN A 385 1.20 4.31 3.30
CA ASN A 385 1.21 5.71 3.74
C ASN A 385 0.36 6.60 2.80
N ASN A 386 -0.65 6.02 2.18
CA ASN A 386 -1.53 6.68 1.22
C ASN A 386 -2.92 6.91 1.81
N GLY A 387 -3.85 7.33 0.97
CA GLY A 387 -5.21 7.63 1.40
C GLY A 387 -6.12 6.41 1.50
N PRO A 388 -7.40 6.68 1.81
CA PRO A 388 -8.36 5.63 2.12
C PRO A 388 -8.72 4.74 0.91
N ILE A 389 -8.60 5.22 -0.33
CA ILE A 389 -8.85 4.39 -1.52
C ILE A 389 -7.76 3.34 -1.68
N THR A 390 -6.49 3.74 -1.50
CA THR A 390 -5.36 2.81 -1.56
C THR A 390 -5.43 1.80 -0.41
N LEU A 391 -5.86 2.21 0.79
CA LEU A 391 -6.11 1.28 1.88
C LEU A 391 -7.12 0.21 1.49
N MET A 392 -8.26 0.60 0.91
CA MET A 392 -9.30 -0.37 0.52
C MET A 392 -8.84 -1.26 -0.65
N ALA A 393 -8.10 -0.73 -1.61
CA ALA A 393 -7.47 -1.53 -2.66
C ALA A 393 -6.49 -2.55 -2.09
N SER A 394 -5.67 -2.14 -1.10
CA SER A 394 -4.76 -3.02 -0.36
C SER A 394 -5.51 -4.11 0.41
N VAL A 395 -6.66 -3.78 1.00
CA VAL A 395 -7.54 -4.75 1.68
C VAL A 395 -8.03 -5.83 0.72
N HIS A 396 -8.41 -5.48 -0.52
CA HIS A 396 -8.80 -6.46 -1.52
C HIS A 396 -7.65 -7.39 -1.94
N ALA A 397 -6.47 -6.83 -2.19
CA ALA A 397 -5.28 -7.63 -2.52
C ALA A 397 -4.87 -8.55 -1.37
N ALA A 398 -4.86 -8.02 -0.14
CA ALA A 398 -4.57 -8.76 1.07
C ALA A 398 -5.60 -9.86 1.36
N ALA A 399 -6.89 -9.59 1.10
CA ALA A 399 -7.94 -10.58 1.29
C ALA A 399 -7.76 -11.80 0.38
N ALA A 400 -7.28 -11.59 -0.84
CA ALA A 400 -7.04 -12.63 -1.83
C ALA A 400 -5.65 -13.28 -1.74
N GLY A 401 -4.72 -12.71 -0.96
CA GLY A 401 -3.35 -13.20 -0.81
C GLY A 401 -3.20 -14.27 0.27
N ASP A 402 -2.24 -15.19 0.07
CA ASP A 402 -1.82 -16.15 1.11
C ASP A 402 -0.69 -15.54 1.97
N GLN A 403 -0.30 -16.21 3.06
CA GLN A 403 0.81 -15.86 3.96
C GLN A 403 0.94 -14.34 4.25
N PHE A 404 -0.20 -13.68 4.42
CA PHE A 404 -0.31 -12.26 4.66
C PHE A 404 -0.36 -11.95 6.16
N LEU A 405 0.48 -11.02 6.63
CA LEU A 405 0.59 -10.63 8.03
C LEU A 405 -0.32 -9.48 8.40
N ALA A 406 -0.13 -8.34 7.74
CA ALA A 406 -0.86 -7.11 8.03
C ALA A 406 -0.70 -6.08 6.89
N CYS A 407 -1.56 -5.06 6.87
CA CYS A 407 -1.40 -3.87 6.05
C CYS A 407 -1.10 -2.67 6.96
N GLU A 408 -0.30 -1.76 6.48
CA GLU A 408 0.02 -0.54 7.20
C GLU A 408 -1.16 0.42 7.30
N TYR A 409 -1.20 1.13 8.42
CA TYR A 409 -2.07 2.28 8.61
C TYR A 409 -1.29 3.42 9.26
N HIS A 410 -0.98 4.42 8.46
CA HIS A 410 -0.12 5.54 8.86
C HIS A 410 -0.88 6.71 9.50
N THR A 411 -2.17 6.86 9.22
CA THR A 411 -2.95 8.03 9.66
C THR A 411 -3.79 7.77 10.92
N ALA A 412 -3.27 6.98 11.85
CA ALA A 412 -4.00 6.65 13.08
C ALA A 412 -4.25 7.87 13.99
N ASP A 413 -3.44 8.91 13.88
CA ASP A 413 -3.61 10.17 14.58
C ASP A 413 -4.53 11.16 13.82
N GLU A 414 -5.00 10.79 12.63
CA GLU A 414 -5.86 11.60 11.76
C GLU A 414 -7.17 10.84 11.41
N PRO A 415 -8.02 10.51 12.40
CA PRO A 415 -9.19 9.63 12.19
C PRO A 415 -10.17 10.17 11.14
N HIS A 416 -10.28 11.50 11.00
CA HIS A 416 -11.10 12.16 9.98
C HIS A 416 -10.66 11.87 8.54
N PHE A 417 -9.47 11.33 8.35
CA PHE A 417 -8.95 10.99 7.03
C PHE A 417 -9.77 9.88 6.35
N LEU A 418 -10.34 8.96 7.13
CA LEU A 418 -11.22 7.91 6.65
C LEU A 418 -12.65 8.38 6.35
N ASP A 419 -13.07 9.54 6.85
CA ASP A 419 -14.40 10.10 6.60
C ASP A 419 -14.67 10.39 5.12
N ARG A 420 -13.64 10.34 4.28
CA ARG A 420 -13.72 10.51 2.82
C ARG A 420 -14.35 9.36 2.09
N ILE A 421 -14.46 8.20 2.73
CA ILE A 421 -15.08 7.01 2.15
C ILE A 421 -16.09 6.40 3.13
N LYS A 422 -17.05 5.67 2.56
CA LYS A 422 -17.97 4.80 3.31
C LYS A 422 -18.03 3.46 2.61
N ARG A 423 -18.21 2.40 3.36
CA ARG A 423 -18.47 1.07 2.78
C ARG A 423 -19.90 1.04 2.23
N THR A 424 -20.08 0.45 1.05
CA THR A 424 -21.41 0.33 0.43
C THR A 424 -22.28 -0.76 1.09
N ASP A 425 -21.66 -1.78 1.64
CA ASP A 425 -22.34 -2.91 2.31
C ASP A 425 -22.58 -2.68 3.82
N ALA A 426 -21.96 -1.66 4.41
CA ALA A 426 -22.11 -1.29 5.82
C ALA A 426 -21.74 0.20 6.01
N PRO A 427 -22.58 1.15 5.54
CA PRO A 427 -22.24 2.57 5.49
C PRO A 427 -22.12 3.26 6.85
N ASP A 428 -22.70 2.65 7.89
CA ASP A 428 -22.66 3.18 9.27
C ASP A 428 -21.56 2.56 10.12
N ASP A 429 -20.91 1.50 9.63
CA ASP A 429 -19.81 0.87 10.33
C ASP A 429 -18.48 1.63 10.12
N PRO A 430 -17.60 1.68 11.14
CA PRO A 430 -16.29 2.26 10.96
C PRO A 430 -15.47 1.46 9.94
N ILE A 431 -14.65 2.14 9.16
CA ILE A 431 -13.73 1.47 8.21
C ILE A 431 -12.74 0.58 8.97
N ILE A 432 -12.20 1.08 10.08
CA ILE A 432 -11.27 0.34 10.95
C ILE A 432 -11.97 0.05 12.27
N ASP A 433 -12.08 -1.22 12.63
CA ASP A 433 -12.51 -1.70 13.93
C ASP A 433 -11.37 -2.41 14.65
N ARG A 434 -10.84 -1.80 15.72
CA ARG A 434 -9.79 -2.36 16.56
C ARG A 434 -8.62 -2.96 15.77
N GLY A 435 -8.05 -2.16 14.87
CA GLY A 435 -6.91 -2.56 14.05
C GLY A 435 -7.22 -3.55 12.93
N TYR A 436 -8.48 -3.69 12.53
CA TYR A 436 -8.90 -4.53 11.41
C TYR A 436 -9.85 -3.78 10.48
N VAL A 437 -9.77 -4.12 9.19
CA VAL A 437 -10.77 -3.73 8.18
C VAL A 437 -11.55 -4.97 7.77
N THR A 438 -12.87 -4.90 7.84
CA THR A 438 -13.74 -5.93 7.25
C THR A 438 -13.69 -5.82 5.74
N VAL A 439 -13.43 -6.94 5.06
CA VAL A 439 -13.34 -7.00 3.60
C VAL A 439 -14.70 -6.69 2.99
N PRO A 440 -14.86 -5.63 2.16
CA PRO A 440 -16.17 -5.28 1.63
C PRO A 440 -16.67 -6.30 0.61
N ASN A 441 -17.98 -6.50 0.59
CA ASN A 441 -18.65 -7.38 -0.37
C ASN A 441 -19.39 -6.59 -1.48
N GLY A 442 -19.41 -5.27 -1.41
CA GLY A 442 -19.99 -4.43 -2.45
C GLY A 442 -19.19 -4.44 -3.75
N PRO A 443 -19.82 -4.11 -4.89
CA PRO A 443 -19.16 -4.09 -6.19
C PRO A 443 -17.96 -3.14 -6.25
N GLY A 444 -16.95 -3.49 -7.02
CA GLY A 444 -15.71 -2.74 -7.13
C GLY A 444 -14.90 -2.77 -5.84
N LEU A 445 -14.41 -1.63 -5.39
CA LEU A 445 -13.76 -1.48 -4.09
C LEU A 445 -14.74 -1.54 -2.91
N GLY A 446 -16.05 -1.62 -3.19
CA GLY A 446 -17.08 -1.68 -2.16
C GLY A 446 -17.19 -0.40 -1.31
N ILE A 447 -16.84 0.74 -1.90
CA ILE A 447 -16.86 2.05 -1.24
C ILE A 447 -17.61 3.11 -2.04
N GLU A 448 -18.11 4.09 -1.33
CA GLU A 448 -18.57 5.37 -1.86
C GLU A 448 -17.67 6.49 -1.37
N ILE A 449 -17.44 7.49 -2.23
CA ILE A 449 -16.69 8.69 -1.87
C ILE A 449 -17.61 9.67 -1.15
N ASN A 450 -17.22 10.09 0.03
CA ASN A 450 -17.88 11.19 0.74
C ASN A 450 -17.43 12.52 0.12
N MET A 451 -18.24 13.00 -0.83
CA MET A 451 -17.93 14.19 -1.59
C MET A 451 -17.84 15.46 -0.73
N ASP A 452 -18.56 15.53 0.38
CA ASP A 452 -18.54 16.70 1.27
C ASP A 452 -17.23 16.73 2.08
N ALA A 453 -16.78 15.60 2.62
CA ALA A 453 -15.51 15.49 3.29
C ALA A 453 -14.33 15.75 2.31
N LEU A 454 -14.44 15.25 1.07
CA LEU A 454 -13.44 15.51 0.05
C LEU A 454 -13.34 17.01 -0.28
N LYS A 455 -14.49 17.69 -0.45
CA LYS A 455 -14.56 19.14 -0.71
C LYS A 455 -13.96 19.97 0.41
N ALA A 456 -14.23 19.59 1.67
CA ALA A 456 -13.74 20.31 2.83
C ALA A 456 -12.19 20.34 2.91
N GLY A 457 -11.53 19.30 2.38
CA GLY A 457 -10.08 19.17 2.41
C GLY A 457 -9.36 19.60 1.13
N LEU A 458 -10.05 20.21 0.14
CA LEU A 458 -9.43 20.59 -1.13
C LEU A 458 -8.27 21.56 -0.93
N ARG A 459 -7.12 21.21 -1.49
CA ARG A 459 -5.92 22.09 -1.55
C ARG A 459 -5.91 22.99 -2.77
N GLU A 460 -6.58 22.56 -3.85
CA GLU A 460 -6.70 23.28 -5.10
C GLU A 460 -8.17 23.44 -5.46
N PRO A 461 -8.58 24.55 -6.08
CA PRO A 461 -9.93 24.73 -6.61
C PRO A 461 -10.28 23.64 -7.63
N GLY A 462 -11.52 23.21 -7.67
CA GLY A 462 -12.02 22.26 -8.66
C GLY A 462 -12.06 20.81 -8.17
N LEU A 463 -13.24 20.40 -7.73
CA LEU A 463 -13.50 19.01 -7.35
C LEU A 463 -13.88 18.21 -8.61
N PHE A 464 -12.93 17.53 -9.23
CA PHE A 464 -13.14 16.78 -10.48
C PHE A 464 -13.70 17.61 -11.63
N GLU A 465 -13.55 18.92 -11.57
CA GLU A 465 -14.04 19.82 -12.61
C GLU A 465 -13.07 19.87 -13.79
N PRO A 466 -13.56 20.19 -15.00
CA PRO A 466 -12.73 20.48 -16.12
C PRO A 466 -11.74 21.61 -15.81
N THR A 467 -10.47 21.39 -16.14
CA THR A 467 -9.46 22.44 -16.10
C THR A 467 -8.75 22.47 -17.46
N THR A 468 -8.26 23.63 -17.85
CA THR A 468 -7.55 23.79 -19.10
C THR A 468 -6.35 22.85 -19.23
N GLU A 469 -5.67 22.59 -18.12
CA GLU A 469 -4.56 21.66 -18.04
C GLU A 469 -4.96 20.23 -18.41
N TRP A 470 -6.15 19.81 -17.95
CA TRP A 470 -6.65 18.45 -18.18
C TRP A 470 -7.28 18.28 -19.56
N ASP A 471 -7.95 19.32 -20.03
CA ASP A 471 -8.74 19.25 -21.27
C ASP A 471 -7.84 19.44 -22.50
N ASN A 472 -6.71 20.12 -22.34
CA ASN A 472 -5.73 20.35 -23.41
C ASN A 472 -4.52 19.42 -23.35
N GLU A 473 -4.51 18.45 -22.40
CA GLU A 473 -3.41 17.51 -22.32
C GLU A 473 -3.35 16.63 -23.56
N THR A 474 -2.30 16.85 -24.33
CA THR A 474 -1.92 15.98 -25.43
C THR A 474 -0.71 15.16 -25.00
N SER A 475 -0.84 13.84 -24.98
CA SER A 475 0.29 13.02 -24.63
C SER A 475 1.41 13.23 -25.64
N PHE A 476 2.60 13.48 -25.12
CA PHE A 476 3.82 13.45 -25.90
C PHE A 476 4.14 11.99 -26.29
N ASP A 477 3.45 11.46 -27.29
CA ASP A 477 3.78 10.16 -27.88
C ASP A 477 4.99 10.23 -28.82
N GLY A 478 5.62 11.38 -28.88
CA GLY A 478 6.51 11.68 -29.98
C GLY A 478 7.82 10.90 -30.01
N HIS A 479 8.29 10.27 -28.96
CA HIS A 479 9.66 9.76 -28.98
C HIS A 479 9.96 8.64 -28.00
N MET A 480 9.14 7.56 -28.00
CA MET A 480 9.67 6.29 -27.43
C MET A 480 9.18 5.10 -28.23
#